data_3db495bc9a06207e976f794f4fe295b9
#
_entry.id   3db495bc9a06207e976f794f4fe295b9
#
_cell.length_a   1.000
_cell.length_b   1.000
_cell.length_c   1.000
_cell.angle_alpha   90.00
_cell.angle_beta   90.00
_cell.angle_gamma   90.00
#
_symmetry.space_group_name_H-M   'P 1'
#
loop_
_entity.id
_entity.type
_entity.pdbx_description
1 polymer ?
#
loop_
_entity_poly.entity_id
_entity_poly.type
_entity_poly.pdbx_seq_one_letter_code
_entity_poly.pdbx_strand_id
1 'polypeptide(L)'
;MATEELDKVVSGDYKLGFEVDIETETVPPGLDEGTIRFISKKKEEPEWMLELRLKALAKWQKMTEPHWAHLEYEPIDYQSISYFSAPKTAPENLDEVDPKILEAYEKLGIPLDEQKQLQGIAVDAVFDSVSVKTTYSEELNKHGVIFCSISDAIKDHPELIKKYMFSVVPMADNYFAALNSAVFTDGTFVYIPKGVRCPMELSTYFRINALNTGQFERTLIVADEGSYVSYNEGCSAPTRDEHQLHAAVVELITMKDAEIKYSTIQNWYPGDETGKGGIYNFVTKRGLCKGDNSKISWTQVETGSAITWKYPSCILKGDNSVGAVSYTHLRAHETPEHLVCRLLLEK
;
A
#
# COMPACT_ATOMS: atom_id res chain seq x y z
N MET A 1 15.08 -26.51 -14.61
CA MET A 1 15.15 -26.23 -13.15
C MET A 1 14.59 -24.85 -12.83
N ALA A 2 15.17 -23.71 -13.27
CA ALA A 2 14.58 -22.38 -12.94
C ALA A 2 13.19 -22.14 -13.55
N THR A 3 12.93 -22.64 -14.75
CA THR A 3 11.62 -22.56 -15.43
C THR A 3 10.56 -23.43 -14.74
N GLU A 4 10.89 -24.62 -14.29
CA GLU A 4 9.95 -25.52 -13.59
C GLU A 4 9.60 -25.02 -12.17
N GLU A 5 10.51 -24.32 -11.49
CA GLU A 5 10.20 -23.66 -10.21
C GLU A 5 9.31 -22.42 -10.40
N LEU A 6 9.56 -21.63 -11.46
CA LEU A 6 8.69 -20.52 -11.83
C LEU A 6 7.29 -21.02 -12.21
N ASP A 7 7.19 -22.05 -13.02
CA ASP A 7 5.92 -22.66 -13.41
C ASP A 7 5.13 -23.18 -12.20
N LYS A 8 5.81 -23.74 -11.19
CA LYS A 8 5.17 -24.16 -9.93
C LYS A 8 4.68 -22.99 -9.07
N VAL A 9 5.36 -21.85 -9.14
CA VAL A 9 4.93 -20.63 -8.42
C VAL A 9 3.74 -19.96 -9.13
N VAL A 10 3.72 -19.99 -10.46
CA VAL A 10 2.69 -19.35 -11.29
C VAL A 10 1.43 -20.21 -11.43
N SER A 11 1.57 -21.55 -11.50
CA SER A 11 0.46 -22.52 -11.68
C SER A 11 0.01 -23.18 -10.37
N GLY A 12 0.65 -22.87 -9.25
CA GLY A 12 0.28 -23.44 -7.94
C GLY A 12 -0.98 -22.83 -7.37
N ASP A 13 -1.70 -23.61 -6.56
CA ASP A 13 -2.85 -23.13 -5.80
C ASP A 13 -2.46 -21.87 -4.97
N TYR A 14 -3.38 -20.90 -4.92
CA TYR A 14 -3.19 -19.68 -4.14
C TYR A 14 -3.13 -20.00 -2.64
N LYS A 15 -1.90 -20.13 -2.11
CA LYS A 15 -1.65 -20.59 -0.72
C LYS A 15 -1.95 -19.57 0.37
N LEU A 16 -2.10 -18.29 0.00
CA LEU A 16 -2.36 -17.20 0.95
C LEU A 16 -3.86 -16.95 1.15
N GLY A 17 -4.72 -17.79 0.59
CA GLY A 17 -6.18 -17.65 0.58
C GLY A 17 -6.88 -17.97 1.90
N PHE A 18 -6.17 -18.26 2.99
CA PHE A 18 -6.79 -18.55 4.29
C PHE A 18 -7.44 -17.31 4.91
N GLU A 19 -8.47 -17.53 5.71
CA GLU A 19 -9.15 -16.49 6.50
C GLU A 19 -8.71 -16.53 7.96
N VAL A 20 -8.76 -15.37 8.61
CA VAL A 20 -8.53 -15.24 10.04
C VAL A 20 -9.86 -14.97 10.71
N ASP A 21 -10.34 -15.93 11.52
CA ASP A 21 -11.63 -15.82 12.24
C ASP A 21 -11.43 -14.98 13.51
N ILE A 22 -11.63 -13.66 13.38
CA ILE A 22 -11.58 -12.68 14.47
C ILE A 22 -12.81 -11.80 14.45
N GLU A 23 -13.19 -11.28 15.62
CA GLU A 23 -14.23 -10.26 15.69
C GLU A 23 -13.75 -8.92 15.14
N THR A 24 -14.46 -8.40 14.15
CA THR A 24 -14.16 -7.10 13.54
C THR A 24 -15.27 -6.09 13.77
N GLU A 25 -14.92 -4.82 13.87
CA GLU A 25 -15.86 -3.70 13.73
C GLU A 25 -15.78 -3.22 12.28
N THR A 26 -16.90 -3.32 11.57
CA THR A 26 -16.98 -2.92 10.16
C THR A 26 -18.04 -1.83 10.02
N VAL A 27 -17.71 -0.74 9.30
CA VAL A 27 -18.70 0.30 8.98
C VAL A 27 -19.74 -0.27 7.99
N PRO A 28 -21.02 0.09 8.10
CA PRO A 28 -22.01 -0.29 7.08
C PRO A 28 -21.53 0.12 5.67
N PRO A 29 -21.87 -0.65 4.63
CA PRO A 29 -21.56 -0.29 3.24
C PRO A 29 -22.11 1.09 2.88
N GLY A 30 -21.41 1.77 1.98
CA GLY A 30 -21.80 3.07 1.44
C GLY A 30 -20.71 4.12 1.54
N LEU A 31 -20.67 4.99 0.55
CA LEU A 31 -19.69 6.08 0.44
C LEU A 31 -20.41 7.43 0.42
N ASP A 32 -20.42 8.05 1.57
CA ASP A 32 -20.96 9.39 1.78
C ASP A 32 -20.14 10.19 2.81
N GLU A 33 -20.55 11.41 3.14
CA GLU A 33 -19.88 12.21 4.19
C GLU A 33 -19.92 11.54 5.56
N GLY A 34 -20.96 10.76 5.87
CA GLY A 34 -21.08 10.04 7.14
C GLY A 34 -19.98 9.01 7.30
N THR A 35 -19.71 8.23 6.25
CA THR A 35 -18.61 7.27 6.17
C THR A 35 -17.26 7.96 6.38
N ILE A 36 -17.02 9.10 5.72
CA ILE A 36 -15.77 9.87 5.86
C ILE A 36 -15.58 10.36 7.30
N ARG A 37 -16.63 10.93 7.91
CA ARG A 37 -16.60 11.38 9.30
C ARG A 37 -16.40 10.25 10.29
N PHE A 38 -16.97 9.08 10.00
CA PHE A 38 -16.75 7.88 10.81
C PHE A 38 -15.29 7.45 10.77
N ILE A 39 -14.67 7.32 9.58
CA ILE A 39 -13.25 6.97 9.42
C ILE A 39 -12.37 7.96 10.19
N SER A 40 -12.56 9.26 9.96
CA SER A 40 -11.77 10.31 10.61
C SER A 40 -11.90 10.28 12.13
N LYS A 41 -13.11 10.05 12.65
CA LYS A 41 -13.35 9.90 14.10
C LYS A 41 -12.67 8.65 14.68
N LYS A 42 -12.75 7.51 13.96
CA LYS A 42 -12.13 6.25 14.41
C LYS A 42 -10.60 6.33 14.43
N LYS A 43 -10.02 7.07 13.50
CA LYS A 43 -8.58 7.32 13.42
C LYS A 43 -8.13 8.49 14.30
N GLU A 44 -9.06 9.16 15.00
CA GLU A 44 -8.77 10.33 15.84
C GLU A 44 -8.02 11.44 15.08
N GLU A 45 -8.40 11.64 13.84
CA GLU A 45 -7.73 12.59 12.96
C GLU A 45 -8.00 14.04 13.34
N PRO A 46 -7.00 14.93 13.17
CA PRO A 46 -7.20 16.36 13.34
C PRO A 46 -8.15 16.92 12.27
N GLU A 47 -8.87 18.00 12.58
CA GLU A 47 -9.90 18.61 11.72
C GLU A 47 -9.41 18.90 10.28
N TRP A 48 -8.15 19.35 10.13
CA TRP A 48 -7.58 19.64 8.81
C TRP A 48 -7.56 18.39 7.90
N MET A 49 -7.41 17.19 8.49
CA MET A 49 -7.41 15.94 7.72
C MET A 49 -8.83 15.57 7.29
N LEU A 50 -9.80 15.70 8.18
CA LEU A 50 -11.23 15.54 7.84
C LEU A 50 -11.64 16.46 6.69
N GLU A 51 -11.27 17.75 6.75
CA GLU A 51 -11.54 18.71 5.66
C GLU A 51 -10.94 18.26 4.32
N LEU A 52 -9.72 17.72 4.33
CA LEU A 52 -9.07 17.20 3.12
C LEU A 52 -9.83 16.00 2.55
N ARG A 53 -10.26 15.06 3.40
CA ARG A 53 -11.06 13.90 3.00
C ARG A 53 -12.38 14.31 2.37
N LEU A 54 -13.12 15.25 3.00
CA LEU A 54 -14.39 15.77 2.47
C LEU A 54 -14.20 16.47 1.12
N LYS A 55 -13.11 17.24 0.96
CA LYS A 55 -12.75 17.84 -0.33
C LYS A 55 -12.43 16.76 -1.39
N ALA A 56 -11.78 15.69 -1.00
CA ALA A 56 -11.48 14.56 -1.90
C ALA A 56 -12.77 13.85 -2.34
N LEU A 57 -13.68 13.56 -1.40
CA LEU A 57 -14.99 12.98 -1.71
C LEU A 57 -15.77 13.86 -2.70
N ALA A 58 -15.87 15.17 -2.43
CA ALA A 58 -16.57 16.10 -3.30
C ALA A 58 -15.96 16.24 -4.70
N LYS A 59 -14.65 15.99 -4.85
CA LYS A 59 -13.98 15.93 -6.15
C LYS A 59 -14.28 14.60 -6.84
N TRP A 60 -14.15 13.48 -6.12
CA TRP A 60 -14.41 12.15 -6.65
C TRP A 60 -15.83 12.01 -7.19
N GLN A 61 -16.84 12.53 -6.48
CA GLN A 61 -18.25 12.53 -6.91
C GLN A 61 -18.51 13.26 -8.24
N LYS A 62 -17.59 14.15 -8.65
CA LYS A 62 -17.67 14.88 -9.92
C LYS A 62 -16.86 14.23 -11.04
N MET A 63 -16.08 13.20 -10.73
CA MET A 63 -15.28 12.47 -11.69
C MET A 63 -16.09 11.33 -12.29
N THR A 64 -15.71 10.93 -13.48
CA THR A 64 -16.23 9.73 -14.14
C THR A 64 -15.17 8.64 -14.05
N GLU A 65 -15.59 7.42 -13.71
CA GLU A 65 -14.68 6.27 -13.76
C GLU A 65 -14.09 6.14 -15.17
N PRO A 66 -12.77 5.94 -15.30
CA PRO A 66 -12.15 5.89 -16.61
C PRO A 66 -12.61 4.65 -17.39
N HIS A 67 -12.92 4.84 -18.68
CA HIS A 67 -13.40 3.80 -19.61
C HIS A 67 -12.54 3.68 -20.88
N TRP A 68 -11.41 4.36 -20.91
CA TRP A 68 -10.51 4.38 -22.07
C TRP A 68 -9.56 3.17 -22.16
N ALA A 69 -9.40 2.42 -21.06
CA ALA A 69 -8.57 1.22 -21.08
C ALA A 69 -9.31 0.04 -21.73
N HIS A 70 -8.57 -0.84 -22.39
CA HIS A 70 -9.10 -2.09 -22.95
C HIS A 70 -9.28 -3.14 -21.85
N LEU A 71 -10.13 -2.81 -20.88
CA LEU A 71 -10.49 -3.68 -19.77
C LEU A 71 -12.01 -3.81 -19.73
N GLU A 72 -12.47 -5.04 -19.66
CA GLU A 72 -13.87 -5.36 -19.42
C GLU A 72 -13.98 -5.98 -18.02
N TYR A 73 -14.74 -5.35 -17.14
CA TYR A 73 -15.03 -5.85 -15.80
C TYR A 73 -16.43 -5.41 -15.37
N GLU A 74 -17.01 -6.15 -14.44
CA GLU A 74 -18.31 -5.78 -13.87
C GLU A 74 -18.22 -4.41 -13.19
N PRO A 75 -19.20 -3.52 -13.42
CA PRO A 75 -19.23 -2.20 -12.80
C PRO A 75 -19.12 -2.30 -11.27
N ILE A 76 -18.25 -1.48 -10.69
CA ILE A 76 -18.07 -1.47 -9.24
C ILE A 76 -19.22 -0.72 -8.59
N ASP A 77 -19.97 -1.39 -7.72
CA ASP A 77 -20.95 -0.73 -6.85
C ASP A 77 -20.26 -0.18 -5.59
N TYR A 78 -19.84 1.08 -5.66
CA TYR A 78 -19.19 1.77 -4.54
C TYR A 78 -20.10 1.93 -3.31
N GLN A 79 -21.41 1.72 -3.45
CA GLN A 79 -22.34 1.79 -2.32
C GLN A 79 -22.52 0.44 -1.61
N SER A 80 -22.06 -0.65 -2.22
CA SER A 80 -22.05 -1.98 -1.59
C SER A 80 -20.77 -2.30 -0.81
N ILE A 81 -19.74 -1.44 -0.91
CA ILE A 81 -18.44 -1.64 -0.25
C ILE A 81 -18.46 -1.01 1.15
N SER A 82 -17.91 -1.72 2.14
CA SER A 82 -17.51 -1.13 3.42
C SER A 82 -16.11 -0.52 3.29
N TYR A 83 -15.94 0.69 3.84
CA TYR A 83 -14.69 1.47 3.72
C TYR A 83 -13.83 1.45 4.98
N PHE A 84 -14.25 0.69 5.99
CA PHE A 84 -13.48 0.50 7.21
C PHE A 84 -13.81 -0.83 7.85
N SER A 85 -12.79 -1.58 8.21
CA SER A 85 -12.86 -2.76 9.07
C SER A 85 -11.62 -2.83 9.94
N ALA A 86 -11.79 -3.11 11.22
CA ALA A 86 -10.69 -3.28 12.15
C ALA A 86 -11.03 -4.36 13.17
N PRO A 87 -10.02 -5.07 13.75
CA PRO A 87 -10.25 -5.90 14.93
C PRO A 87 -10.91 -5.09 16.04
N LYS A 88 -11.88 -5.65 16.74
CA LYS A 88 -12.59 -4.94 17.83
C LYS A 88 -11.68 -4.53 18.98
N THR A 89 -10.67 -5.33 19.26
CA THR A 89 -9.59 -5.00 20.17
C THR A 89 -8.45 -4.39 19.38
N ALA A 90 -8.35 -3.05 19.38
CA ALA A 90 -7.15 -2.37 18.88
C ALA A 90 -6.04 -2.56 19.94
N PRO A 91 -4.92 -3.21 19.61
CA PRO A 91 -3.86 -3.41 20.58
C PRO A 91 -3.14 -2.08 20.86
N GLU A 92 -3.06 -1.68 22.13
CA GLU A 92 -2.15 -0.61 22.55
C GLU A 92 -0.70 -1.14 22.67
N ASN A 93 -0.54 -2.45 22.89
CA ASN A 93 0.73 -3.15 23.03
C ASN A 93 0.72 -4.51 22.32
N LEU A 94 1.91 -5.06 22.04
CA LEU A 94 2.11 -6.37 21.44
C LEU A 94 1.39 -7.52 22.15
N ASP A 95 1.40 -7.50 23.47
CA ASP A 95 0.77 -8.54 24.31
C ASP A 95 -0.76 -8.53 24.17
N GLU A 96 -1.31 -7.50 23.55
CA GLU A 96 -2.75 -7.30 23.30
C GLU A 96 -3.17 -7.66 21.87
N VAL A 97 -2.21 -7.89 20.95
CA VAL A 97 -2.53 -8.34 19.59
C VAL A 97 -3.19 -9.71 19.64
N ASP A 98 -4.35 -9.87 18.99
CA ASP A 98 -5.04 -11.16 18.93
C ASP A 98 -4.05 -12.25 18.45
N PRO A 99 -3.87 -13.35 19.21
CA PRO A 99 -2.97 -14.44 18.83
C PRO A 99 -3.22 -15.00 17.43
N LYS A 100 -4.46 -14.97 16.95
CA LYS A 100 -4.82 -15.41 15.60
C LYS A 100 -4.21 -14.51 14.51
N ILE A 101 -4.09 -13.21 14.77
CA ILE A 101 -3.41 -12.27 13.86
C ILE A 101 -1.91 -12.60 13.84
N LEU A 102 -1.30 -12.80 15.01
CA LEU A 102 0.13 -13.18 15.09
C LEU A 102 0.40 -14.48 14.34
N GLU A 103 -0.45 -15.50 14.53
CA GLU A 103 -0.36 -16.78 13.81
C GLU A 103 -0.53 -16.59 12.29
N ALA A 104 -1.42 -15.71 11.87
CA ALA A 104 -1.63 -15.40 10.46
C ALA A 104 -0.36 -14.81 9.82
N TYR A 105 0.27 -13.83 10.47
CA TYR A 105 1.53 -13.26 9.99
C TYR A 105 2.68 -14.28 10.02
N GLU A 106 2.73 -15.18 11.00
CA GLU A 106 3.70 -16.28 11.03
C GLU A 106 3.51 -17.25 9.85
N LYS A 107 2.26 -17.60 9.51
CA LYS A 107 1.91 -18.39 8.30
C LYS A 107 2.30 -17.69 7.01
N LEU A 108 2.28 -16.37 6.98
CA LEU A 108 2.73 -15.57 5.84
C LEU A 108 4.26 -15.46 5.75
N GLY A 109 4.99 -16.02 6.72
CA GLY A 109 6.46 -15.93 6.79
C GLY A 109 6.96 -14.58 7.32
N ILE A 110 6.10 -13.84 8.03
CA ILE A 110 6.38 -12.49 8.56
C ILE A 110 6.15 -12.52 10.07
N PRO A 111 7.05 -13.11 10.85
CA PRO A 111 6.90 -13.15 12.29
C PRO A 111 7.01 -11.73 12.87
N LEU A 112 6.04 -11.36 13.72
CA LEU A 112 6.00 -10.05 14.38
C LEU A 112 6.78 -10.03 15.71
N ASP A 113 7.31 -11.17 16.14
CA ASP A 113 8.20 -11.29 17.28
C ASP A 113 9.63 -10.93 16.86
N GLU A 114 10.18 -9.85 17.43
CA GLU A 114 11.53 -9.36 17.10
C GLU A 114 12.63 -10.40 17.34
N GLN A 115 12.42 -11.34 18.24
CA GLN A 115 13.39 -12.43 18.50
C GLN A 115 13.39 -13.50 17.40
N LYS A 116 12.29 -13.63 16.68
CA LYS A 116 12.15 -14.57 15.55
C LYS A 116 12.43 -13.93 14.19
N GLN A 117 12.52 -12.60 14.13
CA GLN A 117 12.79 -11.87 12.89
C GLN A 117 14.25 -12.05 12.44
N LEU A 118 14.45 -12.02 11.13
CA LEU A 118 15.78 -11.85 10.56
C LEU A 118 16.38 -10.53 11.05
N GLN A 119 17.57 -10.56 11.61
CA GLN A 119 18.26 -9.35 12.07
C GLN A 119 18.38 -8.35 10.92
N GLY A 120 18.01 -7.10 11.20
CA GLY A 120 18.20 -6.00 10.24
C GLY A 120 16.97 -5.65 9.40
N ILE A 121 15.76 -6.15 9.74
CA ILE A 121 14.51 -5.77 9.09
C ILE A 121 13.51 -5.28 10.13
N ALA A 122 13.02 -4.04 9.97
CA ALA A 122 11.87 -3.52 10.74
C ALA A 122 10.59 -3.76 9.94
N VAL A 123 9.53 -4.22 10.60
CA VAL A 123 8.26 -4.59 9.98
C VAL A 123 7.11 -3.75 10.56
N ASP A 124 6.26 -3.24 9.68
CA ASP A 124 4.94 -2.72 10.01
C ASP A 124 3.88 -3.68 9.44
N ALA A 125 3.01 -4.18 10.30
CA ALA A 125 1.97 -5.13 9.95
C ALA A 125 0.61 -4.44 9.93
N VAL A 126 -0.03 -4.38 8.76
CA VAL A 126 -1.34 -3.76 8.57
C VAL A 126 -2.39 -4.84 8.30
N PHE A 127 -3.39 -4.92 9.18
CA PHE A 127 -4.51 -5.86 9.08
C PHE A 127 -5.79 -5.08 8.81
N ASP A 128 -6.40 -5.28 7.63
CA ASP A 128 -7.52 -4.49 7.13
C ASP A 128 -7.23 -2.98 7.20
N SER A 129 -7.94 -2.24 8.03
CA SER A 129 -7.87 -0.77 8.11
C SER A 129 -6.94 -0.23 9.19
N VAL A 130 -6.13 -1.07 9.85
CA VAL A 130 -5.28 -0.63 10.98
C VAL A 130 -3.90 -1.28 10.96
N SER A 131 -2.86 -0.51 11.34
CA SER A 131 -1.57 -1.06 11.72
C SER A 131 -1.71 -1.74 13.07
N VAL A 132 -1.32 -3.01 13.14
CA VAL A 132 -1.42 -3.83 14.35
C VAL A 132 -0.10 -3.88 15.10
N LYS A 133 1.01 -3.65 14.42
CA LYS A 133 2.34 -3.60 15.02
C LYS A 133 3.39 -2.99 14.09
N THR A 134 4.26 -2.13 14.66
CA THR A 134 5.52 -1.70 14.07
C THR A 134 6.69 -2.13 14.98
N THR A 135 7.68 -2.81 14.39
CA THR A 135 8.85 -3.31 15.13
C THR A 135 10.04 -2.36 15.03
N TYR A 136 10.98 -2.42 15.99
CA TYR A 136 12.23 -1.64 16.01
C TYR A 136 12.06 -0.11 15.95
N SER A 137 10.89 0.43 16.25
CA SER A 137 10.64 1.88 16.19
C SER A 137 11.58 2.68 17.12
N GLU A 138 11.89 2.18 18.31
CA GLU A 138 12.84 2.82 19.23
C GLU A 138 14.27 2.87 18.66
N GLU A 139 14.72 1.79 18.01
CA GLU A 139 16.04 1.74 17.40
C GLU A 139 16.16 2.70 16.23
N LEU A 140 15.14 2.75 15.37
CA LEU A 140 15.05 3.69 14.25
C LEU A 140 15.03 5.15 14.74
N ASN A 141 14.28 5.41 15.80
CA ASN A 141 14.17 6.75 16.41
C ASN A 141 15.52 7.27 16.94
N LYS A 142 16.45 6.41 17.42
CA LYS A 142 17.83 6.82 17.80
C LYS A 142 18.59 7.45 16.66
N HIS A 143 18.25 7.10 15.42
CA HIS A 143 18.82 7.68 14.20
C HIS A 143 17.96 8.80 13.63
N GLY A 144 16.87 9.18 14.29
CA GLY A 144 15.90 10.15 13.80
C GLY A 144 15.05 9.67 12.62
N VAL A 145 15.09 8.35 12.32
CA VAL A 145 14.25 7.73 11.28
C VAL A 145 12.84 7.57 11.83
N ILE A 146 11.86 8.07 11.09
CA ILE A 146 10.44 7.85 11.40
C ILE A 146 9.96 6.69 10.52
N PHE A 147 9.41 5.66 11.17
CA PHE A 147 8.74 4.52 10.53
C PHE A 147 7.52 4.18 11.37
N CYS A 148 6.36 4.53 10.89
CA CYS A 148 5.09 4.34 11.61
C CYS A 148 3.91 4.25 10.63
N SER A 149 2.72 3.97 11.17
CA SER A 149 1.49 4.07 10.39
C SER A 149 1.26 5.49 9.88
N ILE A 150 0.59 5.64 8.74
CA ILE A 150 0.20 6.98 8.24
C ILE A 150 -0.78 7.66 9.20
N SER A 151 -1.59 6.87 9.91
CA SER A 151 -2.53 7.37 10.93
C SER A 151 -1.82 8.03 12.10
N ASP A 152 -0.74 7.43 12.59
CA ASP A 152 0.08 8.02 13.66
C ASP A 152 0.85 9.23 13.13
N ALA A 153 1.40 9.14 11.92
CA ALA A 153 2.11 10.27 11.31
C ALA A 153 1.22 11.52 11.15
N ILE A 154 -0.06 11.37 10.84
CA ILE A 154 -1.02 12.48 10.74
C ILE A 154 -1.16 13.21 12.08
N LYS A 155 -1.08 12.48 13.19
CA LYS A 155 -1.19 13.02 14.57
C LYS A 155 0.14 13.56 15.07
N ASP A 156 1.21 12.78 14.94
CA ASP A 156 2.48 13.02 15.62
C ASP A 156 3.46 13.86 14.78
N HIS A 157 3.32 13.82 13.43
CA HIS A 157 4.20 14.52 12.48
C HIS A 157 3.42 15.37 11.46
N PRO A 158 2.41 16.16 11.88
CA PRO A 158 1.49 16.86 10.98
C PRO A 158 2.20 17.80 9.99
N GLU A 159 3.33 18.39 10.36
CA GLU A 159 4.08 19.29 9.50
C GLU A 159 4.73 18.56 8.32
N LEU A 160 5.23 17.34 8.54
CA LEU A 160 5.79 16.52 7.46
C LEU A 160 4.67 16.03 6.54
N ILE A 161 3.56 15.56 7.11
CA ILE A 161 2.41 15.11 6.33
C ILE A 161 1.84 16.24 5.48
N LYS A 162 1.59 17.41 6.04
CA LYS A 162 1.09 18.59 5.28
C LYS A 162 2.05 19.02 4.18
N LYS A 163 3.36 18.86 4.38
CA LYS A 163 4.38 19.24 3.42
C LYS A 163 4.50 18.28 2.24
N TYR A 164 4.35 16.99 2.48
CA TYR A 164 4.72 15.98 1.50
C TYR A 164 3.54 15.18 0.94
N MET A 165 2.51 14.86 1.73
CA MET A 165 1.36 14.11 1.26
C MET A 165 0.60 14.89 0.18
N PHE A 166 0.14 14.21 -0.86
CA PHE A 166 -0.48 14.77 -2.06
C PHE A 166 0.45 15.64 -2.94
N SER A 167 1.75 15.68 -2.66
CA SER A 167 2.70 16.49 -3.44
C SER A 167 3.20 15.80 -4.71
N VAL A 168 3.11 14.49 -4.77
CA VAL A 168 3.54 13.66 -5.92
C VAL A 168 2.35 13.03 -6.62
N VAL A 169 1.39 12.51 -5.87
CA VAL A 169 0.08 12.09 -6.36
C VAL A 169 -0.97 13.04 -5.79
N PRO A 170 -1.36 14.10 -6.52
CA PRO A 170 -2.37 15.04 -6.08
C PRO A 170 -3.69 14.35 -5.73
N MET A 171 -4.46 14.95 -4.83
CA MET A 171 -5.74 14.42 -4.33
C MET A 171 -6.74 14.02 -5.43
N ALA A 172 -6.66 14.63 -6.60
CA ALA A 172 -7.55 14.38 -7.74
C ALA A 172 -6.73 14.03 -9.00
N ASP A 173 -5.63 13.30 -8.84
CA ASP A 173 -4.77 12.88 -9.95
C ASP A 173 -5.54 12.01 -10.95
N ASN A 174 -6.25 11.03 -10.44
CA ASN A 174 -7.16 10.18 -11.20
C ASN A 174 -8.32 9.73 -10.30
N TYR A 175 -9.29 9.03 -10.88
CA TYR A 175 -10.50 8.57 -10.19
C TYR A 175 -10.21 7.77 -8.93
N PHE A 176 -9.33 6.75 -9.01
CA PHE A 176 -9.00 5.87 -7.89
C PHE A 176 -8.09 6.53 -6.84
N ALA A 177 -7.22 7.45 -7.26
CA ALA A 177 -6.43 8.27 -6.34
C ALA A 177 -7.31 9.27 -5.57
N ALA A 178 -8.36 9.81 -6.20
CA ALA A 178 -9.33 10.66 -5.54
C ALA A 178 -10.18 9.87 -4.53
N LEU A 179 -10.63 8.66 -4.91
CA LEU A 179 -11.30 7.74 -3.99
C LEU A 179 -10.40 7.42 -2.79
N ASN A 180 -9.16 6.96 -3.04
CA ASN A 180 -8.20 6.70 -1.98
C ASN A 180 -8.03 7.91 -1.06
N SER A 181 -7.88 9.12 -1.62
CA SER A 181 -7.68 10.34 -0.82
C SER A 181 -8.86 10.65 0.12
N ALA A 182 -10.07 10.22 -0.22
CA ALA A 182 -11.24 10.34 0.64
C ALA A 182 -11.28 9.28 1.74
N VAL A 183 -10.94 8.02 1.42
CA VAL A 183 -11.24 6.87 2.27
C VAL A 183 -10.05 6.07 2.77
N PHE A 184 -8.80 6.45 2.48
CA PHE A 184 -7.66 5.66 2.96
C PHE A 184 -7.72 5.50 4.49
N THR A 185 -7.47 4.28 4.96
CA THR A 185 -7.65 3.93 6.36
C THR A 185 -6.34 3.77 7.08
N ASP A 186 -5.35 3.21 6.41
CA ASP A 186 -3.98 3.14 6.90
C ASP A 186 -2.96 3.10 5.76
N GLY A 187 -1.73 2.84 6.08
CA GLY A 187 -0.58 2.81 5.21
C GLY A 187 0.67 3.15 6.00
N THR A 188 1.76 3.41 5.31
CA THR A 188 3.05 3.60 5.97
C THR A 188 3.60 5.00 5.73
N PHE A 189 4.12 5.61 6.77
CA PHE A 189 4.94 6.81 6.70
C PHE A 189 6.40 6.50 7.04
N VAL A 190 7.30 6.91 6.13
CA VAL A 190 8.76 6.83 6.33
C VAL A 190 9.38 8.20 6.08
N TYR A 191 10.16 8.66 7.03
CA TYR A 191 11.01 9.83 6.85
C TYR A 191 12.45 9.51 7.28
N ILE A 192 13.38 9.67 6.34
CA ILE A 192 14.81 9.48 6.61
C ILE A 192 15.48 10.87 6.66
N PRO A 193 16.04 11.27 7.81
CA PRO A 193 16.66 12.57 7.97
C PRO A 193 17.89 12.76 7.08
N LYS A 194 18.24 14.01 6.86
CA LYS A 194 19.42 14.44 6.08
C LYS A 194 20.70 13.70 6.49
N GLY A 195 21.37 13.10 5.52
CA GLY A 195 22.65 12.40 5.69
C GLY A 195 22.55 11.04 6.39
N VAL A 196 21.35 10.58 6.76
CA VAL A 196 21.15 9.31 7.45
C VAL A 196 21.01 8.17 6.43
N ARG A 197 21.83 7.14 6.61
CA ARG A 197 21.60 5.86 5.98
C ARG A 197 20.77 4.99 6.93
N CYS A 198 19.55 4.59 6.52
CA CYS A 198 18.69 3.79 7.38
C CYS A 198 19.44 2.54 7.86
N PRO A 199 19.49 2.26 9.18
CA PRO A 199 20.34 1.21 9.73
C PRO A 199 19.86 -0.20 9.38
N MET A 200 18.62 -0.35 8.96
CA MET A 200 17.99 -1.63 8.61
C MET A 200 17.04 -1.48 7.43
N GLU A 201 16.66 -2.59 6.81
CA GLU A 201 15.59 -2.60 5.82
C GLU A 201 14.24 -2.39 6.52
N LEU A 202 13.35 -1.63 5.87
CA LEU A 202 11.99 -1.43 6.33
C LEU A 202 11.05 -2.27 5.49
N SER A 203 10.02 -2.83 6.10
CA SER A 203 9.03 -3.63 5.40
C SER A 203 7.63 -3.37 5.95
N THR A 204 6.65 -3.24 5.06
CA THR A 204 5.24 -3.24 5.47
C THR A 204 4.51 -4.38 4.79
N TYR A 205 3.66 -5.05 5.53
CA TYR A 205 2.82 -6.10 4.98
C TYR A 205 1.35 -5.83 5.23
N PHE A 206 0.59 -5.74 4.14
CA PHE A 206 -0.85 -5.50 4.15
C PHE A 206 -1.59 -6.82 3.98
N ARG A 207 -2.46 -7.13 4.93
CA ARG A 207 -3.35 -8.28 4.89
C ARG A 207 -4.80 -7.84 4.86
N ILE A 208 -5.48 -8.06 3.73
CA ILE A 208 -6.93 -7.95 3.66
C ILE A 208 -7.53 -9.20 4.31
N ASN A 209 -8.54 -9.06 5.14
CA ASN A 209 -9.22 -10.20 5.76
C ASN A 209 -10.75 -10.06 5.76
N ALA A 210 -11.27 -8.86 6.02
CA ALA A 210 -12.71 -8.66 6.19
C ALA A 210 -13.51 -8.84 4.88
N LEU A 211 -14.71 -9.42 5.00
CA LEU A 211 -15.64 -9.63 3.89
C LEU A 211 -16.31 -8.31 3.47
N ASN A 212 -16.57 -8.14 2.17
CA ASN A 212 -17.24 -6.97 1.57
C ASN A 212 -16.57 -5.63 1.91
N THR A 213 -15.28 -5.63 2.21
CA THR A 213 -14.50 -4.43 2.46
C THR A 213 -13.55 -4.14 1.32
N GLY A 214 -13.40 -2.85 0.99
CA GLY A 214 -12.29 -2.39 0.16
C GLY A 214 -11.03 -2.15 1.02
N GLN A 215 -9.87 -2.24 0.40
CA GLN A 215 -8.59 -1.89 1.00
C GLN A 215 -8.05 -0.61 0.37
N PHE A 216 -7.79 0.40 1.20
CA PHE A 216 -7.43 1.74 0.75
C PHE A 216 -6.19 2.22 1.52
N GLU A 217 -5.02 1.87 1.03
CA GLU A 217 -3.75 2.18 1.66
C GLU A 217 -3.14 3.46 1.09
N ARG A 218 -2.43 4.21 1.94
CA ARG A 218 -1.63 5.36 1.48
C ARG A 218 -0.26 5.33 2.11
N THR A 219 0.77 5.10 1.28
CA THR A 219 2.18 5.05 1.71
C THR A 219 2.91 6.31 1.25
N LEU A 220 3.67 6.93 2.15
CA LEU A 220 4.50 8.09 1.89
C LEU A 220 5.92 7.84 2.40
N ILE A 221 6.91 7.85 1.49
CA ILE A 221 8.31 7.66 1.81
C ILE A 221 9.10 8.88 1.38
N VAL A 222 9.79 9.51 2.33
CA VAL A 222 10.61 10.70 2.09
C VAL A 222 12.05 10.44 2.53
N ALA A 223 12.97 10.49 1.58
CA ALA A 223 14.42 10.47 1.83
C ALA A 223 14.99 11.89 1.68
N ASP A 224 15.41 12.50 2.80
CA ASP A 224 15.97 13.84 2.82
C ASP A 224 17.40 13.86 2.25
N GLU A 225 18.02 15.01 2.10
CA GLU A 225 19.31 15.19 1.41
C GLU A 225 20.38 14.20 1.89
N GLY A 226 21.00 13.48 0.94
CA GLY A 226 22.07 12.53 1.20
C GLY A 226 21.67 11.29 1.99
N SER A 227 20.39 11.02 2.14
CA SER A 227 19.89 9.87 2.90
C SER A 227 19.65 8.64 2.02
N TYR A 228 19.49 7.49 2.67
CA TYR A 228 19.24 6.21 1.99
C TYR A 228 18.25 5.35 2.77
N VAL A 229 17.33 4.72 2.07
CA VAL A 229 16.46 3.68 2.61
C VAL A 229 16.19 2.56 1.61
N SER A 230 16.12 1.32 2.12
CA SER A 230 15.54 0.16 1.43
C SER A 230 14.22 -0.16 2.09
N TYR A 231 13.15 -0.21 1.28
CA TYR A 231 11.78 -0.47 1.75
C TYR A 231 11.12 -1.53 0.89
N ASN A 232 10.51 -2.50 1.56
CA ASN A 232 9.75 -3.58 0.95
C ASN A 232 8.27 -3.48 1.31
N GLU A 233 7.39 -3.78 0.36
CA GLU A 233 5.95 -3.84 0.58
C GLU A 233 5.41 -5.19 0.14
N GLY A 234 4.66 -5.85 1.00
CA GLY A 234 3.97 -7.09 0.70
C GLY A 234 2.46 -6.94 0.87
N CYS A 235 1.68 -7.57 -0.01
CA CYS A 235 0.22 -7.55 0.08
C CYS A 235 -0.36 -8.92 -0.23
N SER A 236 -1.41 -9.31 0.50
CA SER A 236 -2.20 -10.52 0.21
C SER A 236 -3.64 -10.39 0.68
N ALA A 237 -4.51 -11.24 0.14
CA ALA A 237 -5.92 -11.30 0.49
C ALA A 237 -6.39 -12.75 0.61
N PRO A 238 -7.49 -13.05 1.32
CA PRO A 238 -8.09 -14.37 1.33
C PRO A 238 -8.74 -14.72 -0.01
N THR A 239 -9.04 -16.00 -0.20
CA THR A 239 -9.90 -16.47 -1.30
C THR A 239 -11.34 -16.12 -0.99
N ARG A 240 -12.01 -15.40 -1.89
CA ARG A 240 -13.42 -14.97 -1.74
C ARG A 240 -14.18 -15.13 -3.05
N ASP A 241 -15.48 -15.42 -2.92
CA ASP A 241 -16.41 -15.50 -4.05
C ASP A 241 -16.82 -14.12 -4.58
N GLU A 242 -16.64 -13.06 -3.80
CA GLU A 242 -16.92 -11.69 -4.18
C GLU A 242 -15.66 -10.97 -4.65
N HIS A 243 -15.84 -10.03 -5.59
CA HIS A 243 -14.76 -9.12 -5.97
C HIS A 243 -14.47 -8.13 -4.85
N GLN A 244 -13.20 -7.94 -4.53
CA GLN A 244 -12.77 -6.96 -3.54
C GLN A 244 -11.94 -5.85 -4.21
N LEU A 245 -12.26 -4.60 -3.88
CA LEU A 245 -11.53 -3.44 -4.39
C LEU A 245 -10.31 -3.14 -3.53
N HIS A 246 -9.14 -3.12 -4.17
CA HIS A 246 -7.92 -2.57 -3.61
C HIS A 246 -7.52 -1.31 -4.38
N ALA A 247 -7.60 -0.16 -3.75
CA ALA A 247 -7.22 1.11 -4.37
C ALA A 247 -6.20 1.85 -3.47
N ALA A 248 -4.92 1.70 -3.79
CA ALA A 248 -3.82 2.23 -3.01
C ALA A 248 -3.08 3.38 -3.70
N VAL A 249 -2.42 4.21 -2.91
CA VAL A 249 -1.53 5.28 -3.39
C VAL A 249 -0.19 5.20 -2.69
N VAL A 250 0.90 5.27 -3.48
CA VAL A 250 2.27 5.35 -2.95
C VAL A 250 2.97 6.58 -3.52
N GLU A 251 3.54 7.39 -2.63
CA GLU A 251 4.33 8.58 -2.95
C GLU A 251 5.76 8.39 -2.44
N LEU A 252 6.75 8.44 -3.34
CA LEU A 252 8.18 8.36 -3.02
C LEU A 252 8.84 9.69 -3.35
N ILE A 253 9.62 10.26 -2.41
CA ILE A 253 10.29 11.56 -2.60
C ILE A 253 11.75 11.44 -2.23
N THR A 254 12.64 11.76 -3.18
CA THR A 254 14.08 11.83 -2.94
C THR A 254 14.60 13.25 -3.12
N MET A 255 15.28 13.76 -2.09
CA MET A 255 15.97 15.06 -2.14
C MET A 255 17.36 14.90 -2.74
N LYS A 256 18.16 15.98 -2.76
CA LYS A 256 19.51 15.99 -3.33
C LYS A 256 20.39 14.86 -2.76
N ASP A 257 21.07 14.12 -3.64
CA ASP A 257 21.97 13.00 -3.30
C ASP A 257 21.30 11.88 -2.48
N ALA A 258 19.97 11.83 -2.41
CA ALA A 258 19.23 10.81 -1.66
C ALA A 258 18.85 9.62 -2.55
N GLU A 259 18.70 8.44 -1.94
CA GLU A 259 18.28 7.22 -2.63
C GLU A 259 17.18 6.47 -1.87
N ILE A 260 16.11 6.10 -2.59
CA ILE A 260 15.12 5.13 -2.16
C ILE A 260 15.25 3.87 -3.01
N LYS A 261 15.47 2.73 -2.38
CA LYS A 261 15.25 1.42 -2.99
C LYS A 261 13.88 0.92 -2.54
N TYR A 262 12.92 0.91 -3.45
CA TYR A 262 11.54 0.47 -3.19
C TYR A 262 11.27 -0.85 -3.88
N SER A 263 10.81 -1.83 -3.14
CA SER A 263 10.40 -3.13 -3.67
C SER A 263 8.99 -3.44 -3.23
N THR A 264 8.18 -4.05 -4.09
CA THR A 264 6.85 -4.52 -3.72
C THR A 264 6.58 -5.90 -4.32
N ILE A 265 6.03 -6.78 -3.49
CA ILE A 265 5.57 -8.10 -3.89
C ILE A 265 4.10 -8.19 -3.52
N GLN A 266 3.24 -8.22 -4.53
CA GLN A 266 1.80 -8.35 -4.35
C GLN A 266 1.35 -9.72 -4.85
N ASN A 267 0.69 -10.45 -3.98
CA ASN A 267 0.17 -11.78 -4.28
C ASN A 267 -1.33 -11.79 -3.99
N TRP A 268 -2.11 -11.68 -5.06
CA TRP A 268 -3.54 -11.52 -5.01
C TRP A 268 -4.29 -12.77 -5.48
N TYR A 269 -5.45 -13.00 -4.92
CA TYR A 269 -6.37 -14.01 -5.43
C TYR A 269 -6.94 -13.55 -6.79
N PRO A 270 -6.80 -14.35 -7.86
CA PRO A 270 -7.25 -13.95 -9.19
C PRO A 270 -8.74 -14.15 -9.46
N GLY A 271 -9.47 -14.80 -8.56
CA GLY A 271 -10.79 -15.37 -8.80
C GLY A 271 -10.69 -16.86 -9.14
N ASP A 272 -11.86 -17.51 -9.23
CA ASP A 272 -11.95 -18.91 -9.63
C ASP A 272 -11.88 -19.07 -11.17
N GLU A 273 -11.92 -20.32 -11.65
CA GLU A 273 -11.87 -20.65 -13.08
C GLU A 273 -13.07 -20.08 -13.88
N THR A 274 -14.16 -19.71 -13.21
CA THR A 274 -15.33 -19.08 -13.83
C THR A 274 -15.25 -17.56 -13.85
N GLY A 275 -14.19 -16.96 -13.28
CA GLY A 275 -14.01 -15.53 -13.13
C GLY A 275 -14.73 -14.93 -11.92
N LYS A 276 -15.22 -15.74 -10.98
CA LYS A 276 -15.90 -15.31 -9.78
C LYS A 276 -14.89 -14.95 -8.68
N GLY A 277 -15.12 -13.84 -7.99
CA GLY A 277 -14.24 -13.36 -6.93
C GLY A 277 -12.93 -12.73 -7.45
N GLY A 278 -11.98 -12.58 -6.55
CA GLY A 278 -10.67 -12.01 -6.83
C GLY A 278 -10.56 -10.51 -6.59
N ILE A 279 -9.34 -10.00 -6.68
CA ILE A 279 -9.02 -8.62 -6.33
C ILE A 279 -9.03 -7.72 -7.57
N TYR A 280 -9.76 -6.61 -7.50
CA TYR A 280 -9.63 -5.47 -8.39
C TYR A 280 -8.55 -4.54 -7.83
N ASN A 281 -7.38 -4.58 -8.46
CA ASN A 281 -6.15 -3.99 -7.95
C ASN A 281 -5.82 -2.68 -8.69
N PHE A 282 -6.37 -1.56 -8.22
CA PHE A 282 -6.26 -0.24 -8.86
C PHE A 282 -5.34 0.66 -8.04
N VAL A 283 -4.09 0.81 -8.47
CA VAL A 283 -3.05 1.44 -7.66
C VAL A 283 -2.31 2.54 -8.43
N THR A 284 -2.14 3.68 -7.78
CA THR A 284 -1.31 4.78 -8.27
C THR A 284 -0.05 4.88 -7.44
N LYS A 285 1.10 4.58 -8.05
CA LYS A 285 2.41 4.69 -7.39
C LYS A 285 3.29 5.67 -8.17
N ARG A 286 3.82 6.69 -7.47
CA ARG A 286 4.67 7.69 -8.14
C ARG A 286 5.87 8.10 -7.30
N GLY A 287 7.03 8.11 -7.95
CA GLY A 287 8.27 8.62 -7.41
C GLY A 287 8.58 10.02 -7.91
N LEU A 288 9.14 10.86 -7.05
CA LEU A 288 9.68 12.18 -7.38
C LEU A 288 11.15 12.25 -6.99
N CYS A 289 12.03 12.20 -8.00
CA CYS A 289 13.44 12.52 -7.86
C CYS A 289 13.58 14.06 -7.91
N LYS A 290 13.43 14.70 -6.73
CA LYS A 290 13.30 16.16 -6.61
C LYS A 290 14.64 16.87 -6.63
N GLY A 291 15.65 16.30 -6.01
CA GLY A 291 16.98 16.91 -5.90
C GLY A 291 17.96 16.35 -6.91
N ASP A 292 19.09 17.07 -7.09
CA ASP A 292 20.17 16.65 -7.98
C ASP A 292 20.78 15.33 -7.49
N ASN A 293 21.21 14.47 -8.42
CA ASN A 293 21.78 13.15 -8.19
C ASN A 293 20.87 12.21 -7.37
N SER A 294 19.60 12.57 -7.18
CA SER A 294 18.66 11.73 -6.42
C SER A 294 18.27 10.48 -7.21
N LYS A 295 17.94 9.39 -6.49
CA LYS A 295 17.71 8.12 -7.14
C LYS A 295 16.52 7.36 -6.52
N ILE A 296 15.68 6.80 -7.38
CA ILE A 296 14.67 5.81 -7.02
C ILE A 296 14.94 4.54 -7.81
N SER A 297 15.24 3.44 -7.11
CA SER A 297 15.34 2.09 -7.67
C SER A 297 14.10 1.32 -7.27
N TRP A 298 13.26 0.99 -8.24
CA TRP A 298 11.94 0.42 -7.99
C TRP A 298 11.81 -0.95 -8.63
N THR A 299 11.53 -1.98 -7.81
CA THR A 299 11.20 -3.33 -8.27
C THR A 299 9.79 -3.68 -7.84
N GLN A 300 8.95 -4.07 -8.79
CA GLN A 300 7.57 -4.46 -8.52
C GLN A 300 7.27 -5.81 -9.16
N VAL A 301 6.85 -6.77 -8.35
CA VAL A 301 6.41 -8.09 -8.78
C VAL A 301 4.97 -8.29 -8.31
N GLU A 302 4.11 -8.69 -9.21
CA GLU A 302 2.71 -8.96 -8.92
C GLU A 302 2.29 -10.29 -9.50
N THR A 303 1.49 -11.02 -8.73
CA THR A 303 0.89 -12.26 -9.15
C THR A 303 -0.61 -12.24 -8.87
N GLY A 304 -1.39 -12.86 -9.71
CA GLY A 304 -2.84 -12.98 -9.55
C GLY A 304 -3.58 -11.67 -9.85
N SER A 305 -4.58 -11.36 -9.01
CA SER A 305 -5.67 -10.39 -9.20
C SER A 305 -6.61 -10.68 -10.37
N ALA A 306 -7.91 -10.39 -10.19
CA ALA A 306 -8.88 -10.49 -11.27
C ALA A 306 -8.65 -9.38 -12.32
N ILE A 307 -8.41 -8.16 -11.85
CA ILE A 307 -8.06 -6.99 -12.69
C ILE A 307 -6.89 -6.25 -12.04
N THR A 308 -5.89 -5.89 -12.85
CA THR A 308 -4.81 -4.98 -12.42
C THR A 308 -4.82 -3.73 -13.27
N TRP A 309 -4.93 -2.57 -12.60
CA TRP A 309 -4.82 -1.27 -13.23
C TRP A 309 -3.87 -0.38 -12.44
N LYS A 310 -2.69 -0.14 -12.98
CA LYS A 310 -1.61 0.54 -12.27
C LYS A 310 -0.96 1.66 -13.07
N TYR A 311 -0.49 2.67 -12.33
CA TYR A 311 0.20 3.85 -12.87
C TYR A 311 1.57 4.04 -12.19
N PRO A 312 2.55 3.12 -12.36
CA PRO A 312 3.89 3.33 -11.85
C PRO A 312 4.62 4.39 -12.69
N SER A 313 5.17 5.40 -12.04
CA SER A 313 5.94 6.44 -12.74
C SER A 313 6.98 7.11 -11.85
N CYS A 314 8.04 7.65 -12.47
CA CYS A 314 9.02 8.50 -11.80
C CYS A 314 9.11 9.86 -12.48
N ILE A 315 9.00 10.93 -11.70
CA ILE A 315 9.19 12.31 -12.12
C ILE A 315 10.65 12.69 -11.80
N LEU A 316 11.44 13.04 -12.82
CA LEU A 316 12.84 13.42 -12.68
C LEU A 316 12.95 14.95 -12.77
N LYS A 317 13.26 15.63 -11.65
CA LYS A 317 13.37 17.10 -11.57
C LYS A 317 14.79 17.58 -11.33
N GLY A 318 15.56 16.85 -10.51
CA GLY A 318 16.94 17.23 -10.23
C GLY A 318 17.89 16.86 -11.37
N ASP A 319 18.97 17.59 -11.53
CA ASP A 319 20.03 17.26 -12.48
C ASP A 319 20.66 15.91 -12.12
N ASN A 320 20.94 15.07 -13.11
CA ASN A 320 21.48 13.72 -12.96
C ASN A 320 20.60 12.79 -12.08
N SER A 321 19.33 13.11 -11.89
CA SER A 321 18.43 12.24 -11.13
C SER A 321 18.09 10.98 -11.93
N VAL A 322 17.87 9.85 -11.22
CA VAL A 322 17.64 8.54 -11.81
C VAL A 322 16.39 7.90 -11.25
N GLY A 323 15.47 7.51 -12.12
CA GLY A 323 14.32 6.66 -11.79
C GLY A 323 14.41 5.35 -12.58
N ALA A 324 14.75 4.25 -11.91
CA ALA A 324 14.78 2.92 -12.52
C ALA A 324 13.58 2.12 -12.03
N VAL A 325 12.71 1.70 -12.94
CA VAL A 325 11.50 0.93 -12.63
C VAL A 325 11.54 -0.41 -13.35
N SER A 326 11.48 -1.51 -12.58
CA SER A 326 11.29 -2.86 -13.08
C SER A 326 9.94 -3.36 -12.58
N TYR A 327 9.02 -3.64 -13.50
CA TYR A 327 7.68 -4.10 -13.19
C TYR A 327 7.40 -5.42 -13.91
N THR A 328 6.98 -6.43 -13.14
CA THR A 328 6.60 -7.74 -13.66
C THR A 328 5.24 -8.12 -13.08
N HIS A 329 4.29 -8.44 -13.95
CA HIS A 329 3.00 -8.99 -13.58
C HIS A 329 2.90 -10.42 -14.14
N LEU A 330 2.71 -11.40 -13.27
CA LEU A 330 2.60 -12.81 -13.62
C LEU A 330 1.14 -13.26 -13.44
N ARG A 331 0.55 -13.83 -14.49
CA ARG A 331 -0.76 -14.48 -14.48
C ARG A 331 -0.61 -15.94 -14.89
N ALA A 332 -1.52 -16.80 -14.45
CA ALA A 332 -1.49 -18.23 -14.73
C ALA A 332 -1.56 -18.61 -16.22
N HIS A 333 -1.96 -17.68 -17.10
CA HIS A 333 -2.18 -17.93 -18.53
C HIS A 333 -1.55 -16.85 -19.43
N GLU A 334 -0.47 -16.19 -19.01
CA GLU A 334 0.21 -15.22 -19.87
C GLU A 334 1.12 -15.89 -20.88
N THR A 335 0.98 -15.44 -22.13
CA THR A 335 1.94 -15.77 -23.19
C THR A 335 3.13 -14.81 -23.15
N PRO A 336 4.33 -15.19 -23.64
CA PRO A 336 5.51 -14.31 -23.66
C PRO A 336 5.28 -12.94 -24.32
N GLU A 337 4.29 -12.81 -25.20
CA GLU A 337 3.93 -11.59 -25.89
C GLU A 337 3.31 -10.52 -24.97
N HIS A 338 2.79 -10.89 -23.80
CA HIS A 338 2.21 -9.99 -22.82
C HIS A 338 3.22 -9.39 -21.84
N LEU A 339 4.46 -9.87 -21.83
CA LEU A 339 5.55 -9.37 -20.99
C LEU A 339 6.24 -8.16 -21.67
N VAL A 340 5.52 -7.03 -21.79
CA VAL A 340 6.10 -5.82 -22.34
C VAL A 340 6.52 -4.87 -21.21
N CYS A 341 7.83 -4.76 -21.00
CA CYS A 341 8.43 -3.69 -20.21
C CYS A 341 8.39 -2.38 -21.03
N ARG A 342 7.46 -1.46 -20.74
CA ARG A 342 7.47 -0.11 -21.30
C ARG A 342 8.25 0.82 -20.38
N LEU A 343 9.48 1.12 -20.73
CA LEU A 343 10.21 2.28 -20.27
C LEU A 343 9.67 3.51 -21.01
N LEU A 344 8.90 4.35 -20.33
CA LEU A 344 8.62 5.70 -20.80
C LEU A 344 9.69 6.62 -20.24
N LEU A 345 10.71 6.91 -21.03
CA LEU A 345 11.64 8.00 -20.81
C LEU A 345 11.00 9.27 -21.40
N GLU A 346 10.40 10.13 -20.58
CA GLU A 346 10.15 11.51 -20.96
C GLU A 346 11.35 12.36 -20.60
N LYS A 347 11.91 13.01 -21.61
CA LYS A 347 12.95 14.05 -21.47
C LYS A 347 12.31 15.40 -21.14
#